data_f3610462cd3368f9eb89b0f01e720d17
#
_entry.id   f3610462cd3368f9eb89b0f01e720d17
#
_cell.length_a   1.000
_cell.length_b   1.000
_cell.length_c   1.000
_cell.angle_alpha   90.00
_cell.angle_beta   90.00
_cell.angle_gamma   90.00
#
_symmetry.space_group_name_H-M   'P 1'
#
loop_
_entity.id
_entity.type
_entity.pdbx_description
1 polymer ?
#
loop_
_entity_poly.entity_id
_entity_poly.type
_entity_poly.pdbx_seq_one_letter_code
_entity_poly.pdbx_strand_id
1 'polypeptide(L)' 'TGEEADRRMSRIREGLKSPEGMKFAGSKVTRYTDYKDGVDGIPASNVLQLWMEDGSQAQIRPSGTEPKIKVYTERVMG' A
#
# COMPACT_ATOMS: atom_id res chain seq x y z
N THR A 1 3.83 -19.09 3.43
CA THR A 1 4.48 -18.43 4.56
C THR A 1 4.49 -16.92 4.37
N GLY A 2 4.62 -16.17 5.46
CA GLY A 2 4.60 -14.73 5.43
C GLY A 2 5.78 -14.07 4.71
N GLU A 3 6.85 -14.83 4.47
CA GLU A 3 8.04 -14.29 3.81
C GLU A 3 7.80 -13.80 2.40
N GLU A 4 6.99 -14.52 1.63
CA GLU A 4 6.70 -14.12 0.26
C GLU A 4 5.85 -12.84 0.23
N ALA A 5 4.89 -12.75 1.13
CA ALA A 5 4.08 -11.54 1.25
C ALA A 5 4.95 -10.35 1.66
N ASP A 6 5.88 -10.56 2.60
CA ASP A 6 6.80 -9.51 3.04
C ASP A 6 7.71 -9.03 1.90
N ARG A 7 8.17 -9.94 1.03
CA ARG A 7 8.96 -9.56 -0.13
C ARG A 7 8.16 -8.70 -1.09
N ARG A 8 6.91 -9.04 -1.31
CA ARG A 8 6.02 -8.26 -2.19
C ARG A 8 5.79 -6.87 -1.62
N MET A 9 5.57 -6.80 -0.30
CA MET A 9 5.42 -5.51 0.37
C MET A 9 6.68 -4.67 0.23
N SER A 10 7.85 -5.28 0.37
CA SER A 10 9.13 -4.58 0.20
C SER A 10 9.30 -4.02 -1.20
N ARG A 11 8.91 -4.76 -2.23
CA ARG A 11 8.96 -4.28 -3.61
C ARG A 11 8.08 -3.08 -3.82
N ILE A 12 6.89 -3.11 -3.24
CA ILE A 12 5.96 -1.98 -3.34
C ILE A 12 6.57 -0.75 -2.65
N ARG A 13 7.15 -0.94 -1.47
CA ARG A 13 7.80 0.15 -0.75
C ARG A 13 8.94 0.77 -1.55
N GLU A 14 9.74 -0.06 -2.22
CA GLU A 14 10.82 0.44 -3.07
C GLU A 14 10.27 1.30 -4.22
N GLY A 15 9.18 0.85 -4.84
CA GLY A 15 8.52 1.62 -5.89
C GLY A 15 7.99 2.95 -5.40
N LEU A 16 7.51 2.99 -4.16
CA LEU A 16 6.93 4.20 -3.58
C LEU A 16 7.96 5.27 -3.23
N LYS A 17 9.24 4.91 -3.16
CA LYS A 17 10.30 5.89 -2.93
C LYS A 17 10.42 6.86 -4.11
N SER A 18 9.95 6.45 -5.29
CA SER A 18 9.88 7.29 -6.46
C SER A 18 8.47 7.23 -7.03
N PRO A 19 7.50 7.84 -6.34
CA PRO A 19 6.09 7.69 -6.70
C PRO A 19 5.70 8.31 -8.04
N GLU A 20 6.51 9.21 -8.59
CA GLU A 20 6.22 9.87 -9.85
C GLU A 20 5.94 8.91 -11.00
N GLY A 21 6.59 7.77 -11.00
CA GLY A 21 6.39 6.76 -12.04
C GLY A 21 5.47 5.63 -11.63
N MET A 22 4.99 5.65 -10.40
CA MET A 22 4.21 4.54 -9.89
C MET A 22 2.74 4.65 -10.26
N LYS A 23 2.20 3.56 -10.81
CA LYS A 23 0.78 3.45 -11.10
C LYS A 23 0.22 2.25 -10.36
N PHE A 24 -1.00 2.40 -9.89
CA PHE A 24 -1.71 1.33 -9.22
C PHE A 24 -3.15 1.31 -9.71
N ALA A 25 -3.61 0.14 -10.17
CA ALA A 25 -4.97 -0.02 -10.71
C ALA A 25 -5.28 0.97 -11.84
N GLY A 26 -4.26 1.33 -12.63
CA GLY A 26 -4.42 2.25 -13.75
C GLY A 26 -4.34 3.73 -13.39
N SER A 27 -4.21 4.05 -12.11
CA SER A 27 -4.14 5.44 -11.65
C SER A 27 -2.76 5.74 -11.07
N LYS A 28 -2.32 6.98 -11.23
CA LYS A 28 -1.04 7.42 -10.70
C LYS A 28 -1.14 7.62 -9.19
N VAL A 29 -0.16 7.11 -8.45
CA VAL A 29 -0.07 7.32 -7.01
C VAL A 29 0.50 8.70 -6.73
N THR A 30 -0.25 9.50 -5.97
CA THR A 30 0.18 10.87 -5.63
C THR A 30 0.73 10.97 -4.22
N ARG A 31 0.34 10.04 -3.33
CA ARG A 31 0.78 10.05 -1.95
C ARG A 31 0.66 8.65 -1.37
N TYR A 32 1.44 8.35 -0.35
CA TYR A 32 1.31 7.11 0.38
C TYR A 32 1.67 7.29 1.84
N THR A 33 1.17 6.39 2.68
CA THR A 33 1.55 6.31 4.08
C THR A 33 1.98 4.88 4.38
N ASP A 34 3.15 4.73 4.99
CA ASP A 34 3.66 3.43 5.40
C ASP A 34 3.50 3.32 6.93
N TYR A 35 2.72 2.35 7.38
CA TYR A 35 2.45 2.15 8.80
C TYR A 35 3.45 1.22 9.48
N LYS A 36 4.52 0.84 8.79
CA LYS A 36 5.51 -0.11 9.30
C LYS A 36 6.09 0.32 10.66
N ASP A 37 6.37 1.59 10.81
CA ASP A 37 6.93 2.13 12.04
C ASP A 37 5.89 2.81 12.93
N GLY A 38 4.62 2.69 12.56
CA GLY A 38 3.56 3.39 13.26
C GLY A 38 3.38 4.81 12.78
N VAL A 39 2.23 5.37 13.05
CA VAL A 39 1.88 6.77 12.79
C VAL A 39 1.16 7.26 14.03
N ASP A 40 1.17 8.55 14.29
CA ASP A 40 0.55 9.13 15.48
C ASP A 40 -0.82 8.53 15.77
N GLY A 41 -0.93 7.89 16.95
CA GLY A 41 -2.17 7.28 17.40
C GLY A 41 -2.45 5.91 16.78
N ILE A 42 -1.62 5.42 15.86
CA ILE A 42 -1.80 4.14 15.20
C ILE A 42 -0.58 3.26 15.46
N PRO A 43 -0.75 2.04 16.00
CA PRO A 43 0.38 1.15 16.25
C PRO A 43 1.03 0.69 14.95
N ALA A 44 2.30 0.32 15.05
CA ALA A 44 3.06 -0.17 13.90
C ALA A 44 2.39 -1.39 13.28
N SER A 45 2.28 -1.42 11.97
CA SER A 45 1.72 -2.55 11.24
C SER A 45 2.25 -2.58 9.81
N ASN A 46 2.26 -3.77 9.21
CA ASN A 46 2.77 -3.93 7.85
C ASN A 46 1.67 -3.59 6.84
N VAL A 47 1.29 -2.33 6.79
CA VAL A 47 0.20 -1.83 5.95
C VAL A 47 0.68 -0.60 5.18
N LEU A 48 0.26 -0.50 3.94
CA LEU A 48 0.50 0.67 3.10
C LEU A 48 -0.84 1.26 2.68
N GLN A 49 -0.97 2.57 2.76
CA GLN A 49 -2.14 3.30 2.29
C GLN A 49 -1.72 4.19 1.14
N LEU A 50 -2.37 4.04 0.00
CA LEU A 50 -2.05 4.80 -1.20
C LEU A 50 -3.19 5.73 -1.55
N TRP A 51 -2.84 6.91 -2.05
CA TRP A 51 -3.80 7.86 -2.62
C TRP A 51 -3.44 8.09 -4.08
N MET A 52 -4.43 8.00 -4.94
CA MET A 52 -4.23 8.14 -6.37
C MET A 52 -4.74 9.49 -6.88
N GLU A 53 -4.28 9.84 -8.07
CA GLU A 53 -4.59 11.09 -8.74
C GLU A 53 -6.09 11.30 -8.98
N ASP A 54 -6.81 10.21 -9.21
CA ASP A 54 -8.25 10.26 -9.48
C ASP A 54 -9.12 10.33 -8.22
N GLY A 55 -8.48 10.43 -7.04
CA GLY A 55 -9.19 10.46 -5.77
C GLY A 55 -9.42 9.09 -5.15
N SER A 56 -9.05 8.02 -5.83
CA SER A 56 -9.20 6.69 -5.24
C SER A 56 -8.11 6.41 -4.22
N GLN A 57 -8.37 5.46 -3.35
CA GLN A 57 -7.44 5.03 -2.31
C GLN A 57 -7.28 3.52 -2.37
N ALA A 58 -6.13 3.04 -1.96
CA ALA A 58 -5.88 1.61 -1.85
C ALA A 58 -5.13 1.32 -0.57
N GLN A 59 -5.51 0.25 0.10
CA GLN A 59 -4.80 -0.24 1.27
C GLN A 59 -4.20 -1.60 0.93
N ILE A 60 -2.91 -1.75 1.16
CA ILE A 60 -2.19 -2.97 0.84
C ILE A 60 -1.64 -3.55 2.13
N ARG A 61 -1.92 -4.82 2.38
CA ARG A 61 -1.39 -5.52 3.55
C ARG A 61 -1.17 -7.00 3.21
N PRO A 62 -0.25 -7.69 3.92
CA PRO A 62 -0.06 -9.12 3.69
C PRO A 62 -1.23 -9.91 4.26
N SER A 63 -1.52 -11.04 3.64
CA SER A 63 -2.47 -12.00 4.19
C SER A 63 -1.85 -12.64 5.43
N GLY A 64 -2.63 -12.87 6.48
CA GLY A 64 -2.14 -13.52 7.69
C GLY A 64 -1.96 -15.02 7.55
N THR A 65 -2.54 -15.64 6.54
CA THR A 65 -2.56 -17.11 6.40
C THR A 65 -1.97 -17.62 5.09
N GLU A 66 -1.82 -16.76 4.09
CA GLU A 66 -1.34 -17.15 2.77
C GLU A 66 -0.16 -16.28 2.35
N PRO A 67 0.72 -16.77 1.46
CA PRO A 67 1.84 -15.96 0.95
C PRO A 67 1.38 -14.96 -0.11
N LYS A 68 0.31 -14.25 0.17
CA LYS A 68 -0.30 -13.28 -0.74
C LYS A 68 -0.47 -11.95 -0.02
N ILE A 69 -0.59 -10.90 -0.81
CA ILE A 69 -0.98 -9.60 -0.29
C ILE A 69 -2.45 -9.36 -0.60
N LYS A 70 -3.11 -8.66 0.28
CA LYS A 70 -4.51 -8.25 0.09
C LYS A 70 -4.53 -6.78 -0.28
N VAL A 71 -5.35 -6.43 -1.25
CA VAL A 71 -5.50 -5.06 -1.69
C VAL A 71 -6.96 -4.67 -1.56
N TYR A 72 -7.21 -3.62 -0.80
CA TYR A 72 -8.52 -3.04 -0.64
C TYR A 72 -8.53 -1.70 -1.35
N THR A 73 -9.45 -1.52 -2.28
CA THR A 73 -9.54 -0.26 -3.02
C THR A 73 -10.84 0.43 -2.69
N GLU A 74 -10.80 1.75 -2.60
CA GLU A 74 -11.98 2.57 -2.39
C GLU A 74 -11.89 3.74 -3.36
N ARG A 75 -12.96 3.93 -4.10
CA ARG A 75 -13.04 5.04 -5.04
C ARG A 75 -13.94 6.11 -4.44
N VAL A 76 -13.36 7.28 -4.25
CA VAL A 76 -14.13 8.43 -3.77
C VAL A 76 -14.84 9.04 -4.96
N MET A 77 -16.15 8.99 -4.94
CA MET A 77 -16.99 9.64 -5.93
C MET A 77 -17.14 11.09 -5.52
N GLY A 78 -16.36 11.93 -6.15
CA GLY A 78 -16.41 13.33 -5.81
C GLY A 78 -16.97 14.17 -6.92
#